data_cffa53914855f8b737289c7737e75aa6
#
_entry.id   cffa53914855f8b737289c7737e75aa6
#
_cell.length_a   1.000
_cell.length_b   1.000
_cell.length_c   1.000
_cell.angle_alpha   90.00
_cell.angle_beta   90.00
_cell.angle_gamma   90.00
#
_symmetry.space_group_name_H-M   'P 1'
#
loop_
_entity.id
_entity.type
_entity.pdbx_description
1 polymer ?
#
loop_
_entity_poly.entity_id
_entity_poly.type
_entity_poly.pdbx_seq_one_letter_code
_entity_poly.pdbx_strand_id
1 'polypeptide(L)'
;MDHRYIASALSHPDAQRVTSMIAELDDHIPALSLDGVELDIDSSARKAVIELLRQVAGGTAVTIGPVSELLTTSQAAEILGVSDTYVRRLADSGQLAIEMRGTHRRFRLEDVVRHRERFKS
;
A
#
# COMPACT_ATOMS: atom_id res chain seq x y z
N MET A 1 6.18 16.01 -9.06
CA MET A 1 7.25 15.19 -8.48
C MET A 1 6.65 14.01 -7.73
N ASP A 2 7.14 12.84 -8.00
CA ASP A 2 6.67 11.63 -7.32
C ASP A 2 7.37 11.49 -5.97
N HIS A 3 6.60 11.46 -4.90
CA HIS A 3 7.13 11.33 -3.54
C HIS A 3 6.93 9.92 -2.98
N ARG A 4 6.57 8.98 -3.85
CA ARG A 4 6.36 7.60 -3.43
C ARG A 4 7.70 6.94 -3.15
N TYR A 5 7.77 6.26 -2.02
CA TYR A 5 8.93 5.46 -1.67
C TYR A 5 8.65 3.99 -1.97
N ILE A 6 9.65 3.29 -2.48
CA ILE A 6 9.52 1.84 -2.76
C ILE A 6 10.38 1.09 -1.75
N ALA A 7 9.74 0.22 -0.98
CA ALA A 7 10.44 -0.72 -0.11
C ALA A 7 10.57 -2.03 -0.88
N SER A 8 11.80 -2.39 -1.20
CA SER A 8 12.08 -3.62 -1.96
C SER A 8 11.91 -4.86 -1.08
N ALA A 9 11.61 -6.00 -1.72
CA ALA A 9 11.58 -7.27 -1.01
C ALA A 9 12.92 -7.54 -0.35
N LEU A 10 12.89 -8.15 0.83
CA LEU A 10 14.10 -8.47 1.58
C LEU A 10 14.88 -9.59 0.93
N SER A 11 16.21 -9.61 1.16
CA SER A 11 17.04 -10.75 0.79
C SER A 11 16.56 -12.00 1.55
N HIS A 12 16.91 -13.18 1.04
CA HIS A 12 16.45 -14.42 1.65
C HIS A 12 16.85 -14.55 3.14
N PRO A 13 18.09 -14.26 3.53
CA PRO A 13 18.45 -14.35 4.96
C PRO A 13 17.66 -13.36 5.83
N ASP A 14 17.50 -12.12 5.36
CA ASP A 14 16.75 -11.11 6.09
C ASP A 14 15.27 -11.48 6.19
N ALA A 15 14.70 -11.98 5.07
CA ALA A 15 13.32 -12.42 5.04
C ALA A 15 13.05 -13.52 6.05
N GLN A 16 13.95 -14.49 6.18
CA GLN A 16 13.80 -15.58 7.16
C GLN A 16 13.80 -15.05 8.58
N ARG A 17 14.72 -14.15 8.92
CA ARG A 17 14.80 -13.57 10.25
C ARG A 17 13.52 -12.80 10.60
N VAL A 18 13.06 -11.97 9.67
CA VAL A 18 11.85 -11.17 9.92
C VAL A 18 10.62 -12.05 10.01
N THR A 19 10.49 -13.05 9.14
CA THR A 19 9.35 -13.98 9.17
C THR A 19 9.30 -14.71 10.50
N SER A 20 10.44 -15.17 11.01
CA SER A 20 10.51 -15.85 12.31
C SER A 20 10.11 -14.93 13.45
N MET A 21 10.57 -13.67 13.41
CA MET A 21 10.21 -12.69 14.45
C MET A 21 8.70 -12.44 14.45
N ILE A 22 8.11 -12.26 13.27
CA ILE A 22 6.67 -12.00 13.15
C ILE A 22 5.85 -13.19 13.65
N ALA A 23 6.30 -14.41 13.33
CA ALA A 23 5.61 -15.62 13.78
C ALA A 23 5.56 -15.74 15.29
N GLU A 24 6.59 -15.25 15.98
CA GLU A 24 6.65 -15.30 17.44
C GLU A 24 5.70 -14.29 18.12
N LEU A 25 5.17 -13.33 17.38
CA LEU A 25 4.27 -12.31 17.94
C LEU A 25 2.90 -12.89 18.30
N ASP A 26 2.46 -13.93 17.61
CA ASP A 26 1.21 -14.64 17.88
C ASP A 26 0.02 -13.68 18.05
N ASP A 27 -0.21 -12.82 17.03
CA ASP A 27 -1.24 -11.80 17.00
C ASP A 27 -1.05 -10.65 18.01
N HIS A 28 0.01 -10.70 18.78
CA HIS A 28 0.37 -9.60 19.67
C HIS A 28 0.93 -8.43 18.84
N ILE A 29 0.55 -7.20 19.21
CA ILE A 29 1.08 -6.00 18.58
C ILE A 29 2.28 -5.53 19.40
N PRO A 30 3.51 -5.68 18.88
CA PRO A 30 4.70 -5.38 19.66
C PRO A 30 4.93 -3.89 19.85
N ALA A 31 5.69 -3.54 20.87
CA ALA A 31 6.29 -2.23 20.98
C ALA A 31 7.39 -2.13 19.91
N LEU A 32 7.53 -0.95 19.30
CA LEU A 32 8.55 -0.71 18.30
C LEU A 32 9.55 0.31 18.81
N SER A 33 10.80 0.17 18.41
CA SER A 33 11.84 1.12 18.78
C SER A 33 12.73 1.45 17.59
N LEU A 34 13.30 2.65 17.62
CA LEU A 34 14.32 3.08 16.67
C LEU A 34 15.54 3.48 17.47
N ASP A 35 16.67 2.84 17.17
CA ASP A 35 17.93 3.06 17.89
C ASP A 35 17.76 2.97 19.41
N GLY A 36 16.96 2.01 19.86
CA GLY A 36 16.75 1.78 21.28
C GLY A 36 15.72 2.71 21.94
N VAL A 37 15.14 3.63 21.19
CA VAL A 37 14.12 4.54 21.69
C VAL A 37 12.75 4.01 21.30
N GLU A 38 11.91 3.72 22.29
CA GLU A 38 10.58 3.20 22.02
C GLU A 38 9.69 4.26 21.39
N LEU A 39 8.94 3.86 20.36
CA LEU A 39 8.04 4.75 19.66
C LEU A 39 6.70 4.82 20.40
N ASP A 40 6.29 6.05 20.73
CA ASP A 40 4.99 6.29 21.36
C ASP A 40 3.95 6.54 20.25
N ILE A 41 3.53 5.46 19.61
CA ILE A 41 2.54 5.51 18.52
C ILE A 41 1.44 4.50 18.81
N ASP A 42 0.26 4.75 18.23
CA ASP A 42 -0.89 3.90 18.51
C ASP A 42 -0.76 2.50 17.86
N SER A 43 -1.68 1.61 18.21
CA SER A 43 -1.65 0.24 17.71
C SER A 43 -1.87 0.17 16.20
N SER A 44 -2.64 1.09 15.64
CA SER A 44 -2.88 1.13 14.19
C SER A 44 -1.57 1.38 13.43
N ALA A 45 -0.78 2.35 13.89
CA ALA A 45 0.52 2.64 13.27
C ALA A 45 1.49 1.47 13.43
N ARG A 46 1.51 0.85 14.59
CA ARG A 46 2.38 -0.33 14.82
C ARG A 46 1.98 -1.49 13.93
N LYS A 47 0.69 -1.74 13.76
CA LYS A 47 0.21 -2.78 12.84
C LYS A 47 0.65 -2.50 11.41
N ALA A 48 0.62 -1.24 10.97
CA ALA A 48 1.04 -0.87 9.62
C ALA A 48 2.52 -1.20 9.39
N VAL A 49 3.38 -0.95 10.39
CA VAL A 49 4.80 -1.28 10.30
C VAL A 49 4.98 -2.79 10.19
N ILE A 50 4.27 -3.57 11.01
CA ILE A 50 4.36 -5.03 10.98
C ILE A 50 3.87 -5.56 9.63
N GLU A 51 2.79 -5.00 9.08
CA GLU A 51 2.29 -5.42 7.78
C GLU A 51 3.29 -5.12 6.65
N LEU A 52 3.96 -3.96 6.72
CA LEU A 52 5.04 -3.64 5.78
C LEU A 52 6.13 -4.71 5.83
N LEU A 53 6.59 -5.05 7.02
CA LEU A 53 7.63 -6.06 7.20
C LEU A 53 7.17 -7.43 6.70
N ARG A 54 5.93 -7.79 6.96
CA ARG A 54 5.37 -9.07 6.48
C ARG A 54 5.41 -9.14 4.96
N GLN A 55 5.01 -8.06 4.28
CA GLN A 55 4.99 -8.02 2.82
C GLN A 55 6.39 -8.15 2.22
N VAL A 56 7.35 -7.35 2.70
CA VAL A 56 8.71 -7.39 2.15
C VAL A 56 9.43 -8.69 2.50
N ALA A 57 9.15 -9.28 3.65
CA ALA A 57 9.68 -10.59 4.03
C ALA A 57 9.05 -11.71 3.19
N GLY A 58 7.82 -11.52 2.74
CA GLY A 58 7.12 -12.47 1.88
C GLY A 58 7.49 -12.37 0.40
N GLY A 59 8.43 -11.50 0.06
CA GLY A 59 8.91 -11.37 -1.32
C GLY A 59 8.18 -10.32 -2.15
N THR A 60 7.35 -9.48 -1.52
CA THR A 60 6.56 -8.46 -2.22
C THR A 60 7.14 -7.08 -1.95
N ALA A 61 7.50 -6.36 -3.00
CA ALA A 61 7.87 -4.95 -2.86
C ALA A 61 6.61 -4.13 -2.55
N VAL A 62 6.77 -3.08 -1.77
CA VAL A 62 5.65 -2.25 -1.30
C VAL A 62 5.92 -0.80 -1.63
N THR A 63 4.91 -0.07 -2.06
CA THR A 63 5.01 1.38 -2.24
C THR A 63 4.36 2.08 -1.05
N ILE A 64 5.00 3.15 -0.60
CA ILE A 64 4.53 3.96 0.52
C ILE A 64 4.30 5.38 0.02
N GLY A 65 3.12 5.90 0.23
CA GLY A 65 2.78 7.27 -0.14
C GLY A 65 1.51 7.71 0.57
N PRO A 66 1.19 9.00 0.50
CA PRO A 66 -0.04 9.50 1.13
C PRO A 66 -1.28 8.99 0.41
N VAL A 67 -2.34 8.71 1.17
CA VAL A 67 -3.61 8.23 0.58
C VAL A 67 -4.28 9.30 -0.29
N SER A 68 -3.92 10.56 -0.10
CA SER A 68 -4.43 11.66 -0.93
C SER A 68 -3.70 11.78 -2.26
N GLU A 69 -2.72 10.92 -2.52
CA GLU A 69 -1.96 10.94 -3.76
C GLU A 69 -2.87 10.78 -4.98
N LEU A 70 -2.56 11.52 -6.04
CA LEU A 70 -3.26 11.40 -7.31
C LEU A 70 -2.53 10.43 -8.21
N LEU A 71 -3.28 9.51 -8.79
CA LEU A 71 -2.75 8.46 -9.66
C LEU A 71 -3.16 8.71 -11.11
N THR A 72 -2.28 8.30 -12.03
CA THR A 72 -2.65 8.22 -13.45
C THR A 72 -3.57 7.02 -13.67
N THR A 73 -4.18 6.96 -14.86
CA THR A 73 -5.01 5.80 -15.24
C THR A 73 -4.21 4.49 -15.14
N SER A 74 -2.96 4.49 -15.63
CA SER A 74 -2.12 3.30 -15.59
C SER A 74 -1.77 2.87 -14.17
N GLN A 75 -1.49 3.83 -13.29
CA GLN A 75 -1.20 3.53 -11.90
C GLN A 75 -2.42 2.94 -11.19
N ALA A 76 -3.61 3.51 -11.45
CA ALA A 76 -4.85 2.97 -10.89
C ALA A 76 -5.11 1.56 -11.40
N ALA A 77 -4.89 1.32 -12.69
CA ALA A 77 -5.06 0.01 -13.31
C ALA A 77 -4.15 -1.03 -12.66
N GLU A 78 -2.91 -0.65 -12.40
CA GLU A 78 -1.94 -1.54 -11.76
C GLU A 78 -2.39 -1.94 -10.35
N ILE A 79 -2.87 -0.97 -9.56
CA ILE A 79 -3.35 -1.24 -8.20
C ILE A 79 -4.58 -2.14 -8.22
N LEU A 80 -5.50 -1.90 -9.16
CA LEU A 80 -6.72 -2.70 -9.27
C LEU A 80 -6.51 -4.05 -9.94
N GLY A 81 -5.37 -4.23 -10.62
CA GLY A 81 -5.08 -5.47 -11.34
C GLY A 81 -5.91 -5.62 -12.62
N VAL A 82 -6.24 -4.50 -13.27
CA VAL A 82 -7.06 -4.48 -14.47
C VAL A 82 -6.39 -3.65 -15.57
N SER A 83 -7.01 -3.59 -16.74
CA SER A 83 -6.48 -2.79 -17.85
C SER A 83 -6.82 -1.31 -17.69
N ASP A 84 -6.05 -0.46 -18.38
CA ASP A 84 -6.34 0.98 -18.45
C ASP A 84 -7.74 1.21 -19.01
N THR A 85 -8.13 0.45 -20.02
CA THR A 85 -9.45 0.56 -20.63
C THR A 85 -10.55 0.31 -19.63
N TYR A 86 -10.37 -0.71 -18.77
CA TYR A 86 -11.35 -1.01 -17.74
C TYR A 86 -11.46 0.12 -16.71
N VAL A 87 -10.33 0.71 -16.32
CA VAL A 87 -10.33 1.87 -15.43
C VAL A 87 -11.11 3.03 -16.05
N ARG A 88 -10.92 3.29 -17.34
CA ARG A 88 -11.68 4.34 -18.03
C ARG A 88 -13.18 4.07 -18.01
N ARG A 89 -13.58 2.80 -18.17
CA ARG A 89 -14.99 2.41 -18.07
C ARG A 89 -15.56 2.65 -16.68
N LEU A 90 -14.79 2.34 -15.65
CA LEU A 90 -15.19 2.60 -14.27
C LEU A 90 -15.41 4.09 -14.04
N ALA A 91 -14.52 4.91 -14.57
CA ALA A 91 -14.63 6.36 -14.47
C ALA A 91 -15.84 6.88 -15.25
N ASP A 92 -16.02 6.40 -16.47
CA ASP A 92 -17.12 6.85 -17.33
C ASP A 92 -18.49 6.47 -16.75
N SER A 93 -18.58 5.34 -16.07
CA SER A 93 -19.83 4.88 -15.46
C SER A 93 -20.09 5.50 -14.09
N GLY A 94 -19.17 6.29 -13.58
CA GLY A 94 -19.29 6.88 -12.24
C GLY A 94 -18.95 5.97 -11.08
N GLN A 95 -18.46 4.76 -11.35
CA GLN A 95 -18.09 3.81 -10.30
C GLN A 95 -16.78 4.15 -9.62
N LEU A 96 -15.95 4.96 -10.28
CA LEU A 96 -14.66 5.39 -9.74
C LEU A 96 -14.55 6.89 -9.96
N ALA A 97 -14.40 7.64 -8.88
CA ALA A 97 -14.30 9.10 -8.94
C ALA A 97 -13.02 9.52 -9.64
N ILE A 98 -13.10 10.59 -10.43
CA ILE A 98 -11.94 11.17 -11.10
C ILE A 98 -11.75 12.61 -10.69
N GLU A 99 -10.52 13.08 -10.85
CA GLU A 99 -10.18 14.47 -10.66
C GLU A 99 -9.40 14.89 -11.91
N MET A 100 -9.87 15.92 -12.61
CA MET A 100 -9.22 16.36 -13.84
C MET A 100 -8.05 17.29 -13.52
N ARG A 101 -6.94 17.05 -14.18
CA ARG A 101 -5.76 17.94 -14.15
C ARG A 101 -5.50 18.35 -15.61
N GLY A 102 -6.05 19.50 -16.01
CA GLY A 102 -6.07 19.87 -17.41
C GLY A 102 -6.94 18.90 -18.19
N THR A 103 -6.39 18.23 -19.19
CA THR A 103 -7.09 17.22 -19.98
C THR A 103 -6.84 15.80 -19.48
N HIS A 104 -6.07 15.66 -18.40
CA HIS A 104 -5.68 14.34 -17.89
C HIS A 104 -6.53 13.92 -16.71
N ARG A 105 -7.03 12.68 -16.76
CA ARG A 105 -7.75 12.06 -15.66
C ARG A 105 -6.77 11.66 -14.56
N ARG A 106 -7.17 11.90 -13.32
CA ARG A 106 -6.41 11.46 -12.16
C ARG A 106 -7.36 10.81 -11.17
N PHE A 107 -6.84 9.88 -10.40
CA PHE A 107 -7.60 9.10 -9.43
C PHE A 107 -6.93 9.24 -8.08
N ARG A 108 -7.72 9.50 -7.04
CA ARG A 108 -7.18 9.54 -5.68
C ARG A 108 -6.86 8.12 -5.22
N LEU A 109 -5.67 7.94 -4.67
CA LEU A 109 -5.26 6.63 -4.17
C LEU A 109 -6.31 6.05 -3.20
N GLU A 110 -6.86 6.88 -2.31
CA GLU A 110 -7.89 6.43 -1.36
C GLU A 110 -9.12 5.86 -2.05
N ASP A 111 -9.57 6.47 -3.15
CA ASP A 111 -10.73 6.00 -3.90
C ASP A 111 -10.44 4.68 -4.61
N VAL A 112 -9.24 4.54 -5.16
CA VAL A 112 -8.81 3.32 -5.86
C VAL A 112 -8.71 2.17 -4.88
N VAL A 113 -8.09 2.39 -3.73
CA VAL A 113 -7.95 1.37 -2.69
C VAL A 113 -9.33 0.95 -2.17
N ARG A 114 -10.22 1.91 -1.95
CA ARG A 114 -11.59 1.61 -1.50
C ARG A 114 -12.35 0.77 -2.53
N HIS A 115 -12.21 1.08 -3.81
CA HIS A 115 -12.84 0.32 -4.88
C HIS A 115 -12.31 -1.11 -4.91
N ARG A 116 -10.99 -1.26 -4.81
CA ARG A 116 -10.34 -2.57 -4.80
C ARG A 116 -10.88 -3.43 -3.66
N GLU A 117 -10.99 -2.86 -2.46
CA GLU A 117 -11.46 -3.60 -1.29
C GLU A 117 -12.93 -4.00 -1.42
N ARG A 118 -13.75 -3.15 -2.05
CA ARG A 118 -15.17 -3.44 -2.26
C ARG A 118 -15.38 -4.69 -3.12
N PHE A 119 -14.52 -4.89 -4.11
CA PHE A 119 -14.66 -6.00 -5.07
C PHE A 119 -13.65 -7.11 -4.83
N LYS A 120 -12.96 -7.06 -3.72
CA LYS A 120 -12.07 -8.14 -3.31
C LYS A 120 -12.90 -9.26 -2.72
N SER A 121 -12.73 -10.44 -3.26
CA SER A 121 -13.41 -11.64 -2.77
C SER A 121 -12.57 -12.38 -1.75
#